data_8354d2076b4fe9fa32e321d73bc92c42
#
_entry.id   8354d2076b4fe9fa32e321d73bc92c42
#
_cell.length_a   1.000
_cell.length_b   1.000
_cell.length_c   1.000
_cell.angle_alpha   90.00
_cell.angle_beta   90.00
_cell.angle_gamma   90.00
#
_symmetry.space_group_name_H-M   'P 1'
#
loop_
_entity.id
_entity.type
_entity.pdbx_description
1 polymer ?
#
loop_
_entity_poly.entity_id
_entity_poly.type
_entity_poly.pdbx_seq_one_letter_code
_entity_poly.pdbx_strand_id
1 'polypeptide(L)'
;VEPFDGYIVVTPEYNHSVPGPFKNAFDSLGSEWVGKTVAFIGYGFSGGVRAVEAWRLAVANLSMKQLRNQVEISLITDMRDDVFTPADFKEGLVENLLSEVEDAVQA
;
A
#
# COMPACT_ATOMS: atom_id res chain seq x y z
N VAL A 1 9.03 12.10 6.39
CA VAL A 1 8.45 11.95 5.04
C VAL A 1 9.30 12.65 4.00
N GLU A 2 9.70 13.86 4.25
CA GLU A 2 10.38 14.71 3.26
C GLU A 2 11.66 14.13 2.67
N PRO A 3 12.55 13.47 3.45
CA PRO A 3 13.81 12.96 2.88
C PRO A 3 13.65 11.72 2.00
N PHE A 4 12.47 11.14 1.92
CA PHE A 4 12.23 9.93 1.12
C PHE A 4 11.52 10.27 -0.16
N ASP A 5 11.82 9.53 -1.23
CA ASP A 5 11.26 9.76 -2.57
C ASP A 5 10.20 8.73 -2.95
N GLY A 6 10.15 7.62 -2.23
CA GLY A 6 9.19 6.56 -2.49
C GLY A 6 8.65 5.95 -1.20
N TYR A 7 7.40 5.51 -1.25
CA TYR A 7 6.68 4.99 -0.09
C TYR A 7 5.93 3.72 -0.47
N ILE A 8 5.89 2.80 0.46
CA ILE A 8 4.99 1.66 0.38
C ILE A 8 4.02 1.79 1.54
N VAL A 9 2.75 1.92 1.21
CA VAL A 9 1.67 1.98 2.20
C VAL A 9 1.18 0.58 2.45
N VAL A 10 1.38 0.08 3.66
CA VAL A 10 0.88 -1.22 4.10
C VAL A 10 -0.38 -0.95 4.90
N THR A 11 -1.52 -1.41 4.42
CA THR A 11 -2.80 -1.00 4.98
C THR A 11 -3.76 -2.17 5.21
N PRO A 12 -4.39 -2.25 6.40
CA PRO A 12 -5.57 -3.08 6.56
C PRO A 12 -6.78 -2.43 5.90
N GLU A 13 -7.85 -3.17 5.83
CA GLU A 13 -9.14 -2.66 5.38
C GLU A 13 -10.11 -2.68 6.55
N TYR A 14 -10.68 -1.51 6.86
CA TYR A 14 -11.67 -1.35 7.92
C TYR A 14 -12.97 -0.84 7.31
N ASN A 15 -14.04 -1.63 7.43
CA ASN A 15 -15.36 -1.26 6.91
C ASN A 15 -15.32 -0.77 5.45
N HIS A 16 -14.69 -1.55 4.57
CA HIS A 16 -14.56 -1.27 3.14
C HIS A 16 -13.65 -0.08 2.80
N SER A 17 -12.91 0.45 3.75
CA SER A 17 -12.10 1.65 3.51
C SER A 17 -10.81 1.64 4.31
N VAL A 18 -10.19 2.80 4.38
CA VAL A 18 -8.92 3.02 5.06
C VAL A 18 -9.11 3.07 6.58
N PRO A 19 -8.07 2.73 7.37
CA PRO A 19 -8.11 2.96 8.80
C PRO A 19 -8.17 4.45 9.10
N GLY A 20 -9.11 4.87 9.96
CA GLY A 20 -9.27 6.26 10.32
C GLY A 20 -8.02 6.90 10.91
N PRO A 21 -7.38 6.29 11.91
CA PRO A 21 -6.17 6.85 12.49
C PRO A 21 -5.03 7.01 11.48
N PHE A 22 -4.85 6.06 10.57
CA PHE A 22 -3.82 6.15 9.54
C PHE A 22 -4.15 7.28 8.55
N LYS A 23 -5.41 7.37 8.13
CA LYS A 23 -5.85 8.46 7.24
C LYS A 23 -5.64 9.81 7.89
N ASN A 24 -5.94 9.92 9.18
CA ASN A 24 -5.72 11.16 9.93
C ASN A 24 -4.23 11.52 9.97
N ALA A 25 -3.36 10.55 10.22
CA ALA A 25 -1.92 10.78 10.21
C ALA A 25 -1.43 11.22 8.83
N PHE A 26 -1.91 10.55 7.78
CA PHE A 26 -1.56 10.91 6.41
C PHE A 26 -2.00 12.34 6.07
N ASP A 27 -3.21 12.70 6.46
CA ASP A 27 -3.78 14.03 6.17
C ASP A 27 -3.13 15.15 6.99
N SER A 28 -2.35 14.81 8.02
CA SER A 28 -1.61 15.81 8.81
C SER A 28 -0.47 16.44 8.01
N LEU A 29 -0.09 15.83 6.90
CA LEU A 29 0.89 16.37 5.97
C LEU A 29 0.18 16.65 4.64
N GLY A 30 0.79 17.46 3.80
CA GLY A 30 0.21 17.79 2.51
C GLY A 30 1.29 17.87 1.45
N SER A 31 1.91 19.02 1.31
CA SER A 31 2.93 19.25 0.27
C SER A 31 4.10 18.28 0.34
N GLU A 32 4.36 17.69 1.49
CA GLU A 32 5.45 16.73 1.68
C GLU A 32 5.24 15.46 0.82
N TRP A 33 3.98 15.12 0.51
CA TRP A 33 3.64 13.96 -0.29
C TRP A 33 3.66 14.24 -1.79
N VAL A 34 3.52 15.51 -2.19
CA VAL A 34 3.27 15.87 -3.59
C VAL A 34 4.36 15.36 -4.52
N GLY A 35 3.94 14.64 -5.55
CA GLY A 35 4.81 14.16 -6.62
C GLY A 35 5.65 12.95 -6.25
N LYS A 36 5.57 12.43 -5.03
CA LYS A 36 6.36 11.28 -4.60
C LYS A 36 5.76 9.98 -5.10
N THR A 37 6.58 8.95 -5.21
CA THR A 37 6.17 7.62 -5.68
C THR A 37 5.52 6.85 -4.55
N VAL A 38 4.42 6.13 -4.83
CA VAL A 38 3.73 5.32 -3.84
C VAL A 38 3.28 3.99 -4.43
N ALA A 39 3.42 2.94 -3.64
CA ALA A 39 2.88 1.62 -3.94
C ALA A 39 2.12 1.11 -2.72
N PHE A 40 1.33 0.06 -2.88
CA PHE A 40 0.44 -0.42 -1.85
C PHE A 40 0.57 -1.92 -1.60
N ILE A 41 0.51 -2.28 -0.33
CA ILE A 41 0.31 -3.65 0.12
C ILE A 41 -0.92 -3.62 1.02
N GLY A 42 -1.98 -4.29 0.59
CA GLY A 42 -3.22 -4.38 1.38
C GLY A 42 -3.34 -5.73 2.06
N TYR A 43 -4.02 -5.76 3.20
CA TYR A 43 -4.34 -7.02 3.86
C TYR A 43 -5.74 -6.97 4.48
N GLY A 44 -6.39 -8.11 4.53
CA GLY A 44 -7.74 -8.27 5.01
C GLY A 44 -8.39 -9.51 4.43
N PHE A 45 -9.67 -9.73 4.71
CA PHE A 45 -10.38 -10.90 4.18
C PHE A 45 -10.41 -10.92 2.65
N SER A 46 -10.50 -9.76 2.02
CA SER A 46 -10.47 -9.61 0.57
C SER A 46 -9.14 -9.00 0.08
N GLY A 47 -8.05 -9.23 0.82
CA GLY A 47 -6.73 -8.73 0.44
C GLY A 47 -6.54 -7.23 0.62
N GLY A 48 -7.44 -6.55 1.31
CA GLY A 48 -7.34 -5.11 1.53
C GLY A 48 -7.61 -4.27 0.28
N VAL A 49 -8.20 -4.84 -0.75
CA VAL A 49 -8.37 -4.21 -2.06
C VAL A 49 -9.15 -2.90 -1.97
N ARG A 50 -10.25 -2.90 -1.21
CA ARG A 50 -11.10 -1.71 -1.12
C ARG A 50 -10.41 -0.56 -0.38
N ALA A 51 -9.60 -0.89 0.63
CA ALA A 51 -8.79 0.11 1.33
C ALA A 51 -7.74 0.69 0.38
N VAL A 52 -7.06 -0.15 -0.40
CA VAL A 52 -6.08 0.32 -1.37
C VAL A 52 -6.73 1.24 -2.40
N GLU A 53 -7.91 0.86 -2.92
CA GLU A 53 -8.62 1.73 -3.88
C GLU A 53 -9.00 3.08 -3.26
N ALA A 54 -9.41 3.09 -1.99
CA ALA A 54 -9.70 4.33 -1.28
C ALA A 54 -8.43 5.18 -1.11
N TRP A 55 -7.29 4.55 -0.77
CA TRP A 55 -6.01 5.26 -0.69
C TRP A 55 -5.61 5.85 -2.04
N ARG A 56 -5.87 5.14 -3.14
CA ARG A 56 -5.52 5.63 -4.47
C ARG A 56 -6.23 6.94 -4.80
N LEU A 57 -7.47 7.10 -4.36
CA LEU A 57 -8.18 8.37 -4.51
C LEU A 57 -7.53 9.48 -3.70
N ALA A 58 -7.14 9.19 -2.46
CA ALA A 58 -6.51 10.17 -1.59
C ALA A 58 -5.16 10.64 -2.15
N VAL A 59 -4.30 9.71 -2.55
CA VAL A 59 -2.98 10.06 -3.06
C VAL A 59 -3.03 10.71 -4.44
N ALA A 60 -4.07 10.43 -5.22
CA ALA A 60 -4.27 11.09 -6.50
C ALA A 60 -4.44 12.59 -6.33
N ASN A 61 -5.11 13.03 -5.27
CA ASN A 61 -5.27 14.44 -4.98
C ASN A 61 -3.93 15.17 -4.76
N LEU A 62 -2.90 14.44 -4.36
CA LEU A 62 -1.57 15.00 -4.11
C LEU A 62 -0.63 14.80 -5.30
N SER A 63 -1.14 14.37 -6.42
CA SER A 63 -0.36 14.10 -7.64
C SER A 63 0.78 13.12 -7.40
N MET A 64 0.61 12.19 -6.46
CA MET A 64 1.62 11.16 -6.24
C MET A 64 1.68 10.21 -7.43
N LYS A 65 2.88 9.71 -7.71
CA LYS A 65 3.09 8.73 -8.78
C LYS A 65 2.76 7.35 -8.24
N GLN A 66 1.60 6.84 -8.61
CA GLN A 66 1.12 5.55 -8.13
C GLN A 66 1.60 4.41 -9.01
N LEU A 67 2.18 3.39 -8.39
CA LEU A 67 2.42 2.15 -9.12
C LEU A 67 1.11 1.40 -9.29
N ARG A 68 0.90 0.85 -10.48
CA ARG A 68 -0.30 0.09 -10.79
C ARG A 68 -0.36 -1.21 -9.98
N ASN A 69 0.78 -1.91 -9.88
CA ASN A 69 0.84 -3.18 -9.19
C ASN A 69 0.74 -2.98 -7.68
N GLN A 70 0.08 -3.90 -7.04
CA GLN A 70 -0.08 -3.93 -5.59
C GLN A 70 0.00 -5.37 -5.11
N VAL A 71 0.31 -5.56 -3.84
CA VAL A 71 0.31 -6.90 -3.23
C VAL A 71 -0.90 -6.99 -2.30
N GLU A 72 -1.60 -8.10 -2.39
CA GLU A 72 -2.80 -8.37 -1.60
C GLU A 72 -2.53 -9.58 -0.71
N ILE A 73 -2.74 -9.40 0.58
CA ILE A 73 -2.55 -10.46 1.57
C ILE A 73 -3.92 -10.80 2.15
N SER A 74 -4.39 -12.01 1.87
CA SER A 74 -5.72 -12.45 2.28
C SER A 74 -5.64 -13.20 3.61
N LEU A 75 -6.48 -12.81 4.57
CA LEU A 75 -6.61 -13.54 5.83
C LEU A 75 -7.20 -14.93 5.63
N ILE A 76 -7.80 -15.19 4.47
CA ILE A 76 -8.36 -16.50 4.14
C ILE A 76 -7.28 -17.45 3.63
N THR A 77 -6.42 -16.97 2.72
CA THR A 77 -5.47 -17.83 2.01
C THR A 77 -4.05 -17.73 2.53
N ASP A 78 -3.70 -16.64 3.22
CA ASP A 78 -2.34 -16.40 3.69
C ASP A 78 -2.19 -16.61 5.21
N MET A 79 -3.20 -17.18 5.85
CA MET A 79 -3.18 -17.55 7.27
C MET A 79 -3.43 -19.04 7.43
N ARG A 80 -2.79 -19.63 8.42
CA ARG A 80 -3.00 -21.03 8.78
C ARG A 80 -2.95 -21.15 10.30
N ASP A 81 -4.05 -21.63 10.90
CA ASP A 81 -4.15 -21.77 12.36
C ASP A 81 -3.77 -20.47 13.09
N ASP A 82 -4.29 -19.35 12.61
CA ASP A 82 -4.04 -18.00 13.12
C ASP A 82 -2.57 -17.56 13.01
N VAL A 83 -1.77 -18.25 12.20
CA VAL A 83 -0.39 -17.88 11.94
C VAL A 83 -0.28 -17.37 10.50
N PHE A 84 0.40 -16.24 10.32
CA PHE A 84 0.67 -15.71 8.98
C PHE A 84 1.54 -16.69 8.20
N THR A 85 0.95 -17.27 7.18
CA THR A 85 1.60 -18.27 6.33
C THR A 85 1.28 -17.89 4.88
N PRO A 86 2.00 -16.92 4.33
CA PRO A 86 1.68 -16.44 2.98
C PRO A 86 1.91 -17.53 1.93
N ALA A 87 1.13 -17.46 0.86
CA ALA A 87 1.33 -18.32 -0.29
C ALA A 87 2.75 -18.14 -0.82
N ASP A 88 3.35 -19.20 -1.33
CA ASP A 88 4.76 -19.22 -1.73
C ASP A 88 5.17 -18.09 -2.67
N PHE A 89 4.27 -17.68 -3.57
CA PHE A 89 4.57 -16.64 -4.55
C PHE A 89 4.48 -15.22 -3.98
N LYS A 90 3.95 -15.02 -2.77
CA LYS A 90 3.76 -13.68 -2.21
C LYS A 90 5.08 -12.96 -1.95
N GLU A 91 6.09 -13.66 -1.47
CA GLU A 91 7.40 -13.07 -1.25
C GLU A 91 7.98 -12.49 -2.53
N GLY A 92 7.89 -13.22 -3.63
CA GLY A 92 8.33 -12.74 -4.94
C GLY A 92 7.55 -11.52 -5.42
N LEU A 93 6.25 -11.47 -5.13
CA LEU A 93 5.44 -10.29 -5.47
C LEU A 93 5.89 -9.05 -4.69
N VAL A 94 6.22 -9.21 -3.42
CA VAL A 94 6.73 -8.10 -2.60
C VAL A 94 8.10 -7.63 -3.12
N GLU A 95 8.99 -8.56 -3.42
CA GLU A 95 10.31 -8.22 -3.98
C GLU A 95 10.18 -7.47 -5.30
N ASN A 96 9.29 -7.91 -6.17
CA ASN A 96 9.03 -7.23 -7.44
C ASN A 96 8.47 -5.83 -7.22
N LEU A 97 7.57 -5.66 -6.24
CA LEU A 97 7.01 -4.36 -5.93
C LEU A 97 8.09 -3.39 -5.43
N LEU A 98 8.99 -3.87 -4.57
CA LEU A 98 10.13 -3.07 -4.09
C LEU A 98 11.01 -2.62 -5.25
N SER A 99 11.31 -3.53 -6.18
CA SER A 99 12.11 -3.20 -7.36
C SER A 99 11.42 -2.17 -8.24
N GLU A 100 10.12 -2.28 -8.42
CA GLU A 100 9.34 -1.30 -9.19
C GLU A 100 9.37 0.08 -8.56
N VAL A 101 9.30 0.15 -7.22
CA VAL A 101 9.40 1.44 -6.51
C VAL A 101 10.79 2.05 -6.72
N GLU A 102 11.84 1.25 -6.58
CA GLU A 102 13.20 1.73 -6.79
C GLU A 102 13.39 2.28 -8.20
N ASP A 103 12.91 1.55 -9.21
CA ASP A 103 12.99 1.98 -10.60
C ASP A 103 12.21 3.27 -10.85
N ALA A 104 11.02 3.37 -10.28
CA ALA A 104 10.16 4.55 -10.45
C ALA A 104 10.78 5.81 -9.81
N VAL A 105 11.44 5.64 -8.67
CA VAL A 105 12.08 6.75 -7.96
C VAL A 105 13.28 7.26 -8.76
N GLN A 106 13.99 6.39 -9.45
CA GLN A 106 15.18 6.74 -10.22
C GLN A 106 14.88 7.27 -11.62
N ALA A 107 13.63 7.13 -12.06
CA ALA A 107 13.23 7.54 -13.42
C ALA A 107 13.12 9.06 -13.58
#